data_5c828f5bb2a8a61b14c2ede4b992d473
#
_entry.id   5c828f5bb2a8a61b14c2ede4b992d473
#
_cell.length_a   1.000
_cell.length_b   1.000
_cell.length_c   1.000
_cell.angle_alpha   90.00
_cell.angle_beta   90.00
_cell.angle_gamma   90.00
#
_symmetry.space_group_name_H-M   'P 1'
#
loop_
_entity.id
_entity.type
_entity.pdbx_description
1 polymer ?
#
loop_
_entity_poly.entity_id
_entity_poly.type
_entity_poly.pdbx_seq_one_letter_code
_entity_poly.pdbx_strand_id
1 'polypeptide(L)'
;MYDLIIRNGTIIDGTGNDRYVADIAIKDGKIASVGEINEPADKEIDAEGKLVTPGWVDVHTHYDGQATWDPVLAPSSWHGVTTVVMGNCGVGFAPVKPKDRDFLIELMEGVEDIPGAALSEGIDWQWESFPEYLDALESFPRAIDVATQVPHGAIRAYVMGERCNSDYAPTKDEVDQMAELVREGVEAGALGFSSSKTLLHKDINGEYMPGTFSGNEEMLALGLGMKGLNNSVFELVSDHLGEDEEWEWVKDFQKQTGLTVTLIATTAPAYKNNKMYNLAEQARLEGHEIRPQAAGRPTGVLHGLQSSFHAFVGHPTWKDELASLNHDELVARLRDPETKKKILAEETTIKNELLQDLPSLMGQVFPLGEKPNYEPEFKDSVAGIALECNLDVMEVMYDLLVQGEGKELFYQPLGGYHTYDFCLLYTSPSPRDKRQSRMPSSA
;
A
#
# COMPACT_ATOMS: atom_id res chain seq x y z
N MET A 1 -25.02 10.91 33.76
CA MET A 1 -23.64 10.45 34.03
C MET A 1 -23.10 9.92 32.72
N TYR A 2 -21.92 10.31 32.31
CA TYR A 2 -21.25 9.86 31.09
C TYR A 2 -20.44 8.57 31.37
N ASP A 3 -20.18 7.80 30.35
CA ASP A 3 -19.38 6.57 30.47
C ASP A 3 -17.91 6.90 30.58
N LEU A 4 -17.46 7.92 29.81
CA LEU A 4 -16.09 8.39 29.80
C LEU A 4 -16.04 9.90 29.56
N ILE A 5 -15.16 10.59 30.29
CA ILE A 5 -14.78 11.97 29.95
C ILE A 5 -13.27 12.02 29.73
N ILE A 6 -12.85 12.67 28.64
CA ILE A 6 -11.47 13.05 28.38
C ILE A 6 -11.35 14.52 28.77
N ARG A 7 -10.52 14.82 29.79
CA ARG A 7 -10.34 16.15 30.36
C ARG A 7 -9.14 16.88 29.79
N ASN A 8 -9.23 18.21 29.66
CA ASN A 8 -8.11 19.11 29.41
C ASN A 8 -7.33 18.84 28.11
N GLY A 9 -7.91 18.11 27.17
CA GLY A 9 -7.24 17.72 25.94
C GLY A 9 -7.08 18.86 24.93
N THR A 10 -5.97 18.93 24.22
CA THR A 10 -5.85 19.80 23.05
C THR A 10 -6.47 19.08 21.85
N ILE A 11 -7.66 19.53 21.45
CA ILE A 11 -8.47 18.88 20.42
C ILE A 11 -8.06 19.33 19.03
N ILE A 12 -7.89 18.35 18.13
CA ILE A 12 -7.79 18.53 16.68
C ILE A 12 -8.89 17.65 16.09
N ASP A 13 -9.99 18.28 15.70
CA ASP A 13 -11.25 17.58 15.36
C ASP A 13 -11.35 17.12 13.89
N GLY A 14 -10.30 17.35 13.09
CA GLY A 14 -10.26 16.95 11.68
C GLY A 14 -11.04 17.88 10.74
N THR A 15 -11.68 18.94 11.23
CA THR A 15 -12.46 19.88 10.38
C THR A 15 -11.58 20.88 9.63
N GLY A 16 -10.27 20.97 9.98
CA GLY A 16 -9.34 21.99 9.46
C GLY A 16 -9.39 23.31 10.22
N ASN A 17 -10.14 23.39 11.31
CA ASN A 17 -10.11 24.54 12.23
C ASN A 17 -8.86 24.49 13.12
N ASP A 18 -8.56 25.64 13.76
CA ASP A 18 -7.47 25.70 14.73
C ASP A 18 -7.76 24.81 15.94
N ARG A 19 -6.71 24.22 16.50
CA ARG A 19 -6.81 23.41 17.72
C ARG A 19 -7.30 24.24 18.90
N TYR A 20 -8.02 23.60 19.82
CA TYR A 20 -8.55 24.22 21.02
C TYR A 20 -8.51 23.26 22.21
N VAL A 21 -8.53 23.80 23.44
CA VAL A 21 -8.57 22.98 24.66
C VAL A 21 -10.02 22.81 25.10
N ALA A 22 -10.44 21.57 25.31
CA ALA A 22 -11.75 21.23 25.82
C ALA A 22 -11.80 19.82 26.41
N ASP A 23 -12.92 19.53 27.11
CA ASP A 23 -13.27 18.18 27.51
C ASP A 23 -14.12 17.50 26.44
N ILE A 24 -14.08 16.17 26.38
CA ILE A 24 -14.96 15.36 25.53
C ILE A 24 -15.71 14.35 26.42
N ALA A 25 -17.05 14.40 26.39
CA ALA A 25 -17.89 13.41 27.04
C ALA A 25 -18.38 12.37 26.05
N ILE A 26 -18.29 11.10 26.46
CA ILE A 26 -18.72 9.95 25.70
C ILE A 26 -19.82 9.24 26.47
N LYS A 27 -20.89 8.89 25.77
CA LYS A 27 -22.02 8.12 26.27
C LYS A 27 -22.50 7.14 25.21
N ASP A 28 -22.73 5.90 25.59
CA ASP A 28 -23.20 4.83 24.70
C ASP A 28 -22.34 4.70 23.44
N GLY A 29 -20.98 4.80 23.60
CA GLY A 29 -20.02 4.72 22.53
C GLY A 29 -19.96 5.92 21.56
N LYS A 30 -20.66 7.03 21.87
CA LYS A 30 -20.72 8.22 21.03
C LYS A 30 -20.26 9.46 21.77
N ILE A 31 -19.67 10.42 21.04
CA ILE A 31 -19.36 11.74 21.57
C ILE A 31 -20.71 12.46 21.85
N ALA A 32 -20.97 12.68 23.11
CA ALA A 32 -22.21 13.31 23.58
C ALA A 32 -22.06 14.84 23.73
N SER A 33 -20.86 15.31 24.11
CA SER A 33 -20.57 16.73 24.28
C SER A 33 -19.08 17.02 24.13
N VAL A 34 -18.76 18.21 23.62
CA VAL A 34 -17.41 18.76 23.56
C VAL A 34 -17.45 20.19 24.10
N GLY A 35 -16.58 20.52 25.06
CA GLY A 35 -16.54 21.83 25.70
C GLY A 35 -16.19 21.71 27.18
N GLU A 36 -16.63 22.67 27.99
CA GLU A 36 -16.52 22.58 29.45
C GLU A 36 -17.58 21.64 29.99
N ILE A 37 -17.19 20.55 30.66
CA ILE A 37 -18.07 19.50 31.16
C ILE A 37 -17.93 19.41 32.68
N ASN A 38 -19.00 19.73 33.40
CA ASN A 38 -19.03 19.74 34.87
C ASN A 38 -19.62 18.46 35.46
N GLU A 39 -20.27 17.63 34.64
CA GLU A 39 -20.89 16.39 35.05
C GLU A 39 -19.83 15.29 35.32
N PRO A 40 -20.14 14.34 36.19
CA PRO A 40 -19.29 13.19 36.44
C PRO A 40 -19.41 12.12 35.35
N ALA A 41 -18.39 11.31 35.21
CA ALA A 41 -18.38 10.10 34.40
C ALA A 41 -17.98 8.86 35.22
N ASP A 42 -18.25 7.67 34.65
CA ASP A 42 -17.78 6.41 35.23
C ASP A 42 -16.25 6.28 35.15
N LYS A 43 -15.66 6.86 34.09
CA LYS A 43 -14.23 6.90 33.87
C LYS A 43 -13.79 8.30 33.40
N GLU A 44 -12.68 8.78 33.88
CA GLU A 44 -12.06 10.01 33.42
C GLU A 44 -10.62 9.78 32.99
N ILE A 45 -10.20 10.43 31.91
CA ILE A 45 -8.82 10.44 31.40
C ILE A 45 -8.37 11.89 31.39
N ASP A 46 -7.34 12.20 32.14
CA ASP A 46 -6.67 13.51 32.03
C ASP A 46 -5.73 13.52 30.82
N ALA A 47 -6.05 14.37 29.87
CA ALA A 47 -5.30 14.58 28.63
C ALA A 47 -4.57 15.94 28.62
N GLU A 48 -4.28 16.53 29.79
CA GLU A 48 -3.50 17.77 29.87
C GLU A 48 -2.15 17.59 29.15
N GLY A 49 -1.82 18.53 28.26
CA GLY A 49 -0.60 18.51 27.45
C GLY A 49 -0.59 17.47 26.31
N LYS A 50 -1.69 16.74 26.10
CA LYS A 50 -1.83 15.76 25.01
C LYS A 50 -2.75 16.27 23.92
N LEU A 51 -2.51 15.76 22.68
CA LEU A 51 -3.45 15.92 21.57
C LEU A 51 -4.56 14.87 21.69
N VAL A 52 -5.78 15.30 21.42
CA VAL A 52 -6.95 14.41 21.28
C VAL A 52 -7.49 14.59 19.86
N THR A 53 -7.46 13.52 19.10
CA THR A 53 -7.82 13.50 17.69
C THR A 53 -8.88 12.43 17.43
N PRO A 54 -9.65 12.50 16.32
CA PRO A 54 -10.33 11.32 15.80
C PRO A 54 -9.34 10.17 15.59
N GLY A 55 -9.84 8.95 15.62
CA GLY A 55 -9.02 7.79 15.25
C GLY A 55 -8.48 7.92 13.83
N TRP A 56 -7.27 7.39 13.60
CA TRP A 56 -6.66 7.41 12.29
C TRP A 56 -7.35 6.42 11.35
N VAL A 57 -7.53 6.82 10.10
CA VAL A 57 -8.01 5.95 9.03
C VAL A 57 -6.82 5.62 8.13
N ASP A 58 -6.44 4.34 8.07
CA ASP A 58 -5.47 3.86 7.11
C ASP A 58 -6.21 3.52 5.81
N VAL A 59 -6.06 4.38 4.82
CA VAL A 59 -6.85 4.33 3.59
C VAL A 59 -6.35 3.32 2.57
N HIS A 60 -5.19 2.68 2.83
CA HIS A 60 -4.59 1.73 1.92
C HIS A 60 -3.90 0.60 2.66
N THR A 61 -4.58 -0.53 2.76
CA THR A 61 -4.10 -1.74 3.43
C THR A 61 -4.50 -2.99 2.64
N HIS A 62 -3.86 -4.13 2.96
CA HIS A 62 -4.14 -5.44 2.39
C HIS A 62 -4.48 -6.46 3.48
N TYR A 63 -5.33 -6.07 4.43
CA TYR A 63 -5.86 -6.93 5.47
C TYR A 63 -6.98 -7.87 5.00
N ASP A 64 -7.26 -7.95 3.71
CA ASP A 64 -8.41 -8.64 3.11
C ASP A 64 -8.62 -10.07 3.62
N GLY A 65 -7.54 -10.85 3.73
CA GLY A 65 -7.58 -12.16 4.36
C GLY A 65 -7.52 -12.05 5.89
N GLN A 66 -6.52 -11.32 6.41
CA GLN A 66 -6.25 -11.21 7.84
C GLN A 66 -7.45 -10.71 8.65
N ALA A 67 -8.28 -9.83 8.08
CA ALA A 67 -9.49 -9.32 8.71
C ALA A 67 -10.53 -10.41 9.04
N THR A 68 -10.41 -11.60 8.47
CA THR A 68 -11.33 -12.72 8.73
C THR A 68 -10.91 -13.59 9.91
N TRP A 69 -9.67 -13.48 10.42
CA TRP A 69 -9.18 -14.29 11.53
C TRP A 69 -8.43 -13.53 12.64
N ASP A 70 -7.89 -12.32 12.35
CA ASP A 70 -7.16 -11.52 13.34
C ASP A 70 -8.07 -10.45 13.96
N PRO A 71 -8.43 -10.58 15.25
CA PRO A 71 -9.27 -9.60 15.92
C PRO A 71 -8.56 -8.28 16.22
N VAL A 72 -7.22 -8.22 16.11
CA VAL A 72 -6.42 -7.03 16.48
C VAL A 72 -6.06 -6.18 15.28
N LEU A 73 -5.85 -6.77 14.11
CA LEU A 73 -5.35 -6.12 12.89
C LEU A 73 -4.06 -5.33 13.17
N ALA A 74 -3.11 -6.02 13.79
CA ALA A 74 -1.79 -5.47 14.03
C ALA A 74 -0.96 -5.46 12.71
N PRO A 75 -0.07 -4.49 12.50
CA PRO A 75 0.34 -3.46 13.46
C PRO A 75 -0.49 -2.16 13.43
N SER A 76 -1.41 -1.97 12.48
CA SER A 76 -2.14 -0.70 12.31
C SER A 76 -2.84 -0.26 13.59
N SER A 77 -3.54 -1.18 14.29
CA SER A 77 -4.22 -0.89 15.57
C SER A 77 -3.28 -0.39 16.66
N TRP A 78 -2.03 -0.86 16.69
CA TRP A 78 -1.02 -0.43 17.68
C TRP A 78 -0.53 1.00 17.48
N HIS A 79 -0.75 1.56 16.29
CA HIS A 79 -0.35 2.91 15.93
C HIS A 79 -1.50 3.93 15.98
N GLY A 80 -2.63 3.56 16.61
CA GLY A 80 -3.77 4.45 16.79
C GLY A 80 -4.71 4.50 15.58
N VAL A 81 -4.55 3.59 14.62
CA VAL A 81 -5.52 3.37 13.56
C VAL A 81 -6.78 2.76 14.16
N THR A 82 -7.94 3.30 13.83
CA THR A 82 -9.25 2.81 14.26
C THR A 82 -10.10 2.29 13.12
N THR A 83 -9.69 2.57 11.89
CA THR A 83 -10.35 2.08 10.67
C THR A 83 -9.32 1.79 9.60
N VAL A 84 -9.38 0.64 8.96
CA VAL A 84 -8.56 0.30 7.78
C VAL A 84 -9.44 0.17 6.55
N VAL A 85 -8.92 0.58 5.40
CA VAL A 85 -9.53 0.34 4.10
C VAL A 85 -8.70 -0.70 3.37
N MET A 86 -9.34 -1.77 2.90
CA MET A 86 -8.74 -2.88 2.17
C MET A 86 -9.45 -3.10 0.83
N GLY A 87 -9.08 -4.13 0.07
CA GLY A 87 -9.53 -4.30 -1.32
C GLY A 87 -8.89 -3.29 -2.26
N ASN A 88 -7.68 -2.83 -1.96
CA ASN A 88 -6.91 -1.89 -2.77
C ASN A 88 -6.19 -2.60 -3.92
N CYS A 89 -5.57 -1.85 -4.81
CA CYS A 89 -4.74 -2.36 -5.90
C CYS A 89 -5.44 -3.37 -6.84
N GLY A 90 -6.75 -3.52 -6.75
CA GLY A 90 -7.50 -4.51 -7.51
C GLY A 90 -7.32 -5.95 -7.02
N VAL A 91 -6.70 -6.20 -5.86
CA VAL A 91 -6.55 -7.53 -5.25
C VAL A 91 -7.44 -7.70 -4.03
N GLY A 92 -7.88 -8.94 -3.77
CA GLY A 92 -8.76 -9.29 -2.65
C GLY A 92 -9.40 -10.66 -2.86
N PHE A 93 -10.29 -11.05 -1.94
CA PHE A 93 -10.80 -12.43 -1.85
C PHE A 93 -12.29 -12.59 -2.17
N ALA A 94 -12.92 -11.56 -2.74
CA ALA A 94 -14.34 -11.63 -3.16
C ALA A 94 -14.62 -10.71 -4.38
N PRO A 95 -15.52 -11.15 -5.30
CA PRO A 95 -16.20 -12.46 -5.31
C PRO A 95 -15.24 -13.60 -5.71
N VAL A 96 -15.56 -14.84 -5.32
CA VAL A 96 -14.70 -16.00 -5.61
C VAL A 96 -15.50 -17.28 -5.73
N LYS A 97 -15.32 -18.03 -6.82
CA LYS A 97 -15.84 -19.39 -6.92
C LYS A 97 -14.94 -20.36 -6.14
N PRO A 98 -15.49 -21.43 -5.54
CA PRO A 98 -14.69 -22.38 -4.74
C PRO A 98 -13.43 -22.91 -5.46
N LYS A 99 -13.50 -23.10 -6.77
CA LYS A 99 -12.39 -23.59 -7.60
C LYS A 99 -11.28 -22.56 -7.86
N ASP A 100 -11.56 -21.28 -7.65
CA ASP A 100 -10.66 -20.15 -7.97
C ASP A 100 -10.02 -19.53 -6.70
N ARG A 101 -10.22 -20.16 -5.52
CA ARG A 101 -9.69 -19.68 -4.23
C ARG A 101 -8.18 -19.65 -4.20
N ASP A 102 -7.54 -20.73 -4.64
CA ASP A 102 -6.08 -20.83 -4.69
C ASP A 102 -5.48 -19.78 -5.60
N PHE A 103 -6.12 -19.48 -6.74
CA PHE A 103 -5.70 -18.41 -7.64
C PHE A 103 -5.66 -17.04 -6.96
N LEU A 104 -6.67 -16.69 -6.14
CA LEU A 104 -6.67 -15.40 -5.43
C LEU A 104 -5.61 -15.36 -4.31
N ILE A 105 -5.30 -16.50 -3.69
CA ILE A 105 -4.19 -16.61 -2.73
C ILE A 105 -2.86 -16.39 -3.44
N GLU A 106 -2.60 -17.08 -4.55
CA GLU A 106 -1.38 -16.92 -5.34
C GLU A 106 -1.20 -15.49 -5.88
N LEU A 107 -2.32 -14.86 -6.27
CA LEU A 107 -2.32 -13.46 -6.70
C LEU A 107 -1.94 -12.51 -5.55
N MET A 108 -2.55 -12.66 -4.37
CA MET A 108 -2.25 -11.83 -3.20
C MET A 108 -0.82 -12.04 -2.71
N GLU A 109 -0.34 -13.28 -2.72
CA GLU A 109 1.06 -13.60 -2.36
C GLU A 109 2.05 -12.92 -3.32
N GLY A 110 1.79 -12.98 -4.61
CA GLY A 110 2.69 -12.40 -5.61
C GLY A 110 2.68 -10.86 -5.64
N VAL A 111 1.51 -10.25 -5.40
CA VAL A 111 1.35 -8.77 -5.46
C VAL A 111 1.80 -8.10 -4.17
N GLU A 112 1.46 -8.69 -3.00
CA GLU A 112 1.60 -8.03 -1.69
C GLU A 112 2.62 -8.72 -0.76
N ASP A 113 3.32 -9.75 -1.24
CA ASP A 113 4.27 -10.54 -0.45
C ASP A 113 3.66 -11.15 0.84
N ILE A 114 2.33 -11.35 0.88
CA ILE A 114 1.65 -12.00 2.00
C ILE A 114 1.75 -13.50 1.83
N PRO A 115 2.39 -14.25 2.76
CA PRO A 115 2.63 -15.68 2.58
C PRO A 115 1.33 -16.46 2.30
N GLY A 116 1.26 -17.16 1.16
CA GLY A 116 0.08 -17.94 0.76
C GLY A 116 -0.27 -19.03 1.77
N ALA A 117 0.73 -19.59 2.47
CA ALA A 117 0.48 -20.54 3.55
C ALA A 117 -0.32 -19.92 4.71
N ALA A 118 -0.06 -18.65 5.07
CA ALA A 118 -0.81 -17.95 6.11
C ALA A 118 -2.25 -17.66 5.66
N LEU A 119 -2.42 -17.27 4.38
CA LEU A 119 -3.74 -17.03 3.80
C LEU A 119 -4.56 -18.34 3.72
N SER A 120 -3.96 -19.43 3.25
CA SER A 120 -4.62 -20.74 3.13
C SER A 120 -5.06 -21.31 4.49
N GLU A 121 -4.27 -21.11 5.54
CA GLU A 121 -4.60 -21.56 6.90
C GLU A 121 -5.65 -20.63 7.57
N GLY A 122 -5.55 -19.32 7.31
CA GLY A 122 -6.33 -18.31 8.03
C GLY A 122 -7.73 -18.09 7.46
N ILE A 123 -7.93 -18.19 6.15
CA ILE A 123 -9.21 -17.87 5.51
C ILE A 123 -10.19 -19.06 5.59
N ASP A 124 -11.32 -18.87 6.26
CA ASP A 124 -12.42 -19.85 6.37
C ASP A 124 -13.51 -19.65 5.32
N TRP A 125 -13.23 -19.26 4.17
CA TRP A 125 -14.05 -19.13 2.96
C TRP A 125 -15.59 -19.31 3.13
N GLN A 126 -16.22 -18.45 3.93
CA GLN A 126 -17.68 -18.49 4.20
C GLN A 126 -18.49 -17.77 3.13
N TRP A 127 -17.89 -17.36 2.02
CA TRP A 127 -18.50 -16.57 0.96
C TRP A 127 -18.14 -17.06 -0.45
N GLU A 128 -18.97 -16.67 -1.41
CA GLU A 128 -18.72 -16.70 -2.84
C GLU A 128 -18.92 -15.31 -3.43
N SER A 129 -19.99 -14.60 -3.06
CA SER A 129 -20.29 -13.24 -3.50
C SER A 129 -19.61 -12.19 -2.60
N PHE A 130 -19.54 -10.95 -3.09
CA PHE A 130 -19.00 -9.84 -2.30
C PHE A 130 -19.90 -9.46 -1.10
N PRO A 131 -21.25 -9.42 -1.22
CA PRO A 131 -22.11 -9.24 -0.06
C PRO A 131 -21.90 -10.28 1.05
N GLU A 132 -21.76 -11.57 0.71
CA GLU A 132 -21.46 -12.61 1.70
C GLU A 132 -20.10 -12.39 2.38
N TYR A 133 -19.11 -11.87 1.66
CA TYR A 133 -17.84 -11.48 2.27
C TYR A 133 -18.01 -10.36 3.29
N LEU A 134 -18.83 -9.35 3.01
CA LEU A 134 -19.16 -8.29 3.96
C LEU A 134 -19.87 -8.86 5.20
N ASP A 135 -20.81 -9.79 5.02
CA ASP A 135 -21.49 -10.49 6.14
C ASP A 135 -20.49 -11.29 6.99
N ALA A 136 -19.54 -11.99 6.36
CA ALA A 136 -18.48 -12.70 7.06
C ALA A 136 -17.59 -11.74 7.87
N LEU A 137 -17.22 -10.60 7.29
CA LEU A 137 -16.49 -9.56 8.00
C LEU A 137 -17.29 -9.00 9.17
N GLU A 138 -18.58 -8.72 9.02
CA GLU A 138 -19.42 -8.19 10.10
C GLU A 138 -19.58 -9.19 11.25
N SER A 139 -19.62 -10.47 10.95
CA SER A 139 -19.78 -11.53 11.96
C SER A 139 -18.56 -11.71 12.86
N PHE A 140 -17.37 -11.25 12.45
CA PHE A 140 -16.12 -11.46 13.19
C PHE A 140 -15.75 -10.20 14.01
N PRO A 141 -15.64 -10.32 15.36
CA PRO A 141 -15.34 -9.17 16.22
C PRO A 141 -13.89 -8.71 16.08
N ARG A 142 -13.69 -7.41 15.90
CA ARG A 142 -12.36 -6.77 15.73
C ARG A 142 -12.19 -5.56 16.64
N ALA A 143 -10.93 -5.24 16.93
CA ALA A 143 -10.56 -4.08 17.75
C ALA A 143 -10.73 -2.75 17.00
N ILE A 144 -10.71 -2.78 15.66
CA ILE A 144 -10.84 -1.61 14.77
C ILE A 144 -11.84 -1.92 13.65
N ASP A 145 -12.41 -0.88 13.08
CA ASP A 145 -13.33 -1.01 11.96
C ASP A 145 -12.59 -1.36 10.66
N VAL A 146 -13.29 -2.05 9.77
CA VAL A 146 -12.82 -2.34 8.42
C VAL A 146 -13.79 -1.78 7.39
N ALA A 147 -13.24 -1.28 6.31
CA ALA A 147 -13.95 -0.94 5.09
C ALA A 147 -13.22 -1.56 3.91
N THR A 148 -13.93 -1.89 2.84
CA THR A 148 -13.32 -2.59 1.71
C THR A 148 -13.85 -2.07 0.39
N GLN A 149 -13.07 -2.24 -0.66
CA GLN A 149 -13.42 -1.96 -2.06
C GLN A 149 -13.56 -3.27 -2.81
N VAL A 150 -14.37 -3.29 -3.86
CA VAL A 150 -14.51 -4.46 -4.74
C VAL A 150 -13.28 -4.56 -5.63
N PRO A 151 -12.49 -5.65 -5.57
CA PRO A 151 -11.22 -5.75 -6.28
C PRO A 151 -11.40 -6.22 -7.73
N HIS A 152 -10.86 -5.47 -8.69
CA HIS A 152 -11.01 -5.72 -10.12
C HIS A 152 -10.48 -7.10 -10.55
N GLY A 153 -9.33 -7.52 -10.01
CA GLY A 153 -8.74 -8.81 -10.33
C GLY A 153 -9.65 -9.99 -9.96
N ALA A 154 -10.29 -9.93 -8.78
CA ALA A 154 -11.23 -10.95 -8.35
C ALA A 154 -12.50 -10.97 -9.22
N ILE A 155 -13.03 -9.80 -9.61
CA ILE A 155 -14.20 -9.72 -10.51
C ILE A 155 -13.88 -10.32 -11.87
N ARG A 156 -12.73 -9.99 -12.46
CA ARG A 156 -12.31 -10.56 -13.75
C ARG A 156 -12.17 -12.09 -13.66
N ALA A 157 -11.55 -12.60 -12.60
CA ALA A 157 -11.43 -14.04 -12.37
C ALA A 157 -12.79 -14.70 -12.22
N TYR A 158 -13.72 -14.08 -11.49
CA TYR A 158 -15.06 -14.59 -11.27
C TYR A 158 -15.88 -14.68 -12.56
N VAL A 159 -15.82 -13.65 -13.42
CA VAL A 159 -16.61 -13.57 -14.66
C VAL A 159 -15.94 -14.33 -15.81
N MET A 160 -14.64 -14.13 -16.02
CA MET A 160 -13.92 -14.62 -17.21
C MET A 160 -13.22 -15.97 -16.99
N GLY A 161 -13.05 -16.40 -15.70
CA GLY A 161 -12.35 -17.64 -15.37
C GLY A 161 -10.91 -17.63 -15.88
N GLU A 162 -10.46 -18.70 -16.54
CA GLU A 162 -9.10 -18.83 -17.08
C GLU A 162 -8.70 -17.72 -18.08
N ARG A 163 -9.67 -16.98 -18.60
CA ARG A 163 -9.44 -15.83 -19.50
C ARG A 163 -9.26 -14.50 -18.75
N CYS A 164 -9.20 -14.51 -17.43
CA CYS A 164 -9.12 -13.27 -16.64
C CYS A 164 -7.80 -12.51 -16.81
N ASN A 165 -6.75 -13.19 -17.30
CA ASN A 165 -5.44 -12.57 -17.53
C ASN A 165 -5.56 -11.36 -18.45
N SER A 166 -4.66 -10.42 -18.24
CA SER A 166 -4.68 -9.08 -18.82
C SER A 166 -4.69 -9.03 -20.34
N ASP A 167 -4.18 -10.07 -21.02
CA ASP A 167 -4.06 -10.11 -22.48
C ASP A 167 -5.39 -10.37 -23.19
N TYR A 168 -6.43 -10.77 -22.46
CA TYR A 168 -7.74 -11.03 -23.03
C TYR A 168 -8.71 -9.86 -22.79
N ALA A 169 -9.16 -9.24 -23.86
CA ALA A 169 -10.25 -8.27 -23.77
C ALA A 169 -11.56 -8.99 -23.39
N PRO A 170 -12.32 -8.48 -22.42
CA PRO A 170 -13.63 -9.00 -22.10
C PRO A 170 -14.62 -8.73 -23.24
N THR A 171 -15.62 -9.59 -23.39
CA THR A 171 -16.78 -9.31 -24.22
C THR A 171 -17.66 -8.25 -23.54
N LYS A 172 -18.57 -7.65 -24.33
CA LYS A 172 -19.52 -6.68 -23.75
C LYS A 172 -20.36 -7.29 -22.62
N ASP A 173 -20.82 -8.53 -22.78
CA ASP A 173 -21.62 -9.21 -21.76
C ASP A 173 -20.81 -9.45 -20.47
N GLU A 174 -19.51 -9.74 -20.58
CA GLU A 174 -18.60 -9.89 -19.43
C GLU A 174 -18.38 -8.54 -18.72
N VAL A 175 -18.22 -7.46 -19.49
CA VAL A 175 -18.12 -6.10 -18.91
C VAL A 175 -19.41 -5.72 -18.17
N ASP A 176 -20.58 -5.98 -18.79
CA ASP A 176 -21.86 -5.71 -18.16
C ASP A 176 -22.05 -6.50 -16.86
N GLN A 177 -21.62 -7.79 -16.84
CA GLN A 177 -21.63 -8.62 -15.62
C GLN A 177 -20.67 -8.11 -14.54
N MET A 178 -19.45 -7.71 -14.92
CA MET A 178 -18.49 -7.12 -13.98
C MET A 178 -19.02 -5.82 -13.37
N ALA A 179 -19.64 -4.96 -14.17
CA ALA A 179 -20.24 -3.71 -13.68
C ALA A 179 -21.41 -3.96 -12.69
N GLU A 180 -22.21 -5.03 -12.92
CA GLU A 180 -23.27 -5.41 -11.99
C GLU A 180 -22.71 -5.95 -10.67
N LEU A 181 -21.64 -6.75 -10.68
CA LEU A 181 -20.99 -7.23 -9.47
C LEU A 181 -20.37 -6.08 -8.65
N VAL A 182 -19.77 -5.07 -9.32
CA VAL A 182 -19.31 -3.86 -8.63
C VAL A 182 -20.48 -3.15 -7.97
N ARG A 183 -21.59 -2.97 -8.71
CA ARG A 183 -22.78 -2.33 -8.21
C ARG A 183 -23.34 -3.06 -6.99
N GLU A 184 -23.51 -4.39 -7.08
CA GLU A 184 -23.99 -5.24 -5.99
C GLU A 184 -23.12 -5.10 -4.73
N GLY A 185 -21.78 -5.13 -4.89
CA GLY A 185 -20.84 -4.97 -3.79
C GLY A 185 -20.97 -3.60 -3.11
N VAL A 186 -21.13 -2.52 -3.89
CA VAL A 186 -21.26 -1.18 -3.34
C VAL A 186 -22.66 -0.96 -2.71
N GLU A 187 -23.72 -1.51 -3.28
CA GLU A 187 -25.05 -1.50 -2.67
C GLU A 187 -25.08 -2.26 -1.34
N ALA A 188 -24.29 -3.33 -1.21
CA ALA A 188 -24.14 -4.09 0.03
C ALA A 188 -23.27 -3.39 1.08
N GLY A 189 -22.48 -2.37 0.72
CA GLY A 189 -21.71 -1.58 1.68
C GLY A 189 -20.23 -1.37 1.35
N ALA A 190 -19.73 -1.88 0.22
CA ALA A 190 -18.37 -1.56 -0.22
C ALA A 190 -18.19 -0.05 -0.48
N LEU A 191 -16.97 0.45 -0.26
CA LEU A 191 -16.63 1.86 -0.51
C LEU A 191 -16.54 2.21 -2.00
N GLY A 192 -16.45 1.23 -2.87
CA GLY A 192 -16.25 1.44 -4.29
C GLY A 192 -15.51 0.27 -4.92
N PHE A 193 -14.73 0.51 -5.96
CA PHE A 193 -13.86 -0.52 -6.52
C PHE A 193 -12.45 -0.04 -6.76
N SER A 194 -11.52 -0.99 -6.84
CA SER A 194 -10.10 -0.73 -7.06
C SER A 194 -9.57 -1.46 -8.28
N SER A 195 -8.55 -0.91 -8.91
CA SER A 195 -7.86 -1.52 -10.04
C SER A 195 -6.39 -1.15 -10.09
N SER A 196 -5.61 -1.97 -10.83
CA SER A 196 -4.20 -1.74 -11.02
C SER A 196 -3.79 -1.90 -12.48
N LYS A 197 -2.97 -0.95 -12.95
CA LYS A 197 -2.32 -0.93 -14.26
C LYS A 197 -0.79 -0.92 -14.13
N THR A 198 -0.24 -1.33 -12.99
CA THR A 198 1.22 -1.39 -12.80
C THR A 198 1.77 -2.72 -13.28
N LEU A 199 2.94 -2.67 -13.91
CA LEU A 199 3.70 -3.86 -14.31
C LEU A 199 4.42 -4.54 -13.13
N LEU A 200 4.35 -3.94 -11.94
CA LEU A 200 4.91 -4.51 -10.72
C LEU A 200 4.01 -5.59 -10.11
N HIS A 201 2.69 -5.55 -10.37
CA HIS A 201 1.74 -6.49 -9.81
C HIS A 201 1.67 -7.77 -10.66
N LYS A 202 2.22 -8.83 -10.11
CA LYS A 202 2.27 -10.16 -10.70
C LYS A 202 1.93 -11.21 -9.65
N ASP A 203 1.37 -12.34 -10.11
CA ASP A 203 1.22 -13.50 -9.26
C ASP A 203 2.57 -14.20 -8.99
N ILE A 204 2.58 -15.24 -8.16
CA ILE A 204 3.77 -16.02 -7.82
C ILE A 204 4.43 -16.71 -9.02
N ASN A 205 3.70 -16.88 -10.12
CA ASN A 205 4.18 -17.49 -11.36
C ASN A 205 4.79 -16.46 -12.31
N GLY A 206 4.72 -15.16 -11.98
CA GLY A 206 5.19 -14.05 -12.78
C GLY A 206 4.21 -13.56 -13.85
N GLU A 207 2.98 -14.06 -13.85
CA GLU A 207 1.90 -13.58 -14.69
C GLU A 207 1.34 -12.26 -14.17
N TYR A 208 1.01 -11.33 -15.07
CA TYR A 208 0.45 -10.05 -14.65
C TYR A 208 -0.94 -10.21 -14.03
N MET A 209 -1.22 -9.38 -13.04
CA MET A 209 -2.51 -9.33 -12.37
C MET A 209 -3.65 -9.12 -13.39
N PRO A 210 -4.80 -9.81 -13.23
CA PRO A 210 -5.99 -9.55 -14.05
C PRO A 210 -6.40 -8.07 -13.95
N GLY A 211 -6.48 -7.41 -15.09
CA GLY A 211 -6.80 -5.98 -15.15
C GLY A 211 -5.63 -5.05 -15.46
N THR A 212 -4.36 -5.51 -15.38
CA THR A 212 -3.17 -4.67 -15.66
C THR A 212 -3.26 -3.97 -17.03
N PHE A 213 -3.74 -4.65 -18.06
CA PHE A 213 -3.90 -4.08 -19.40
C PHE A 213 -5.36 -3.77 -19.77
N SER A 214 -6.25 -3.66 -18.77
CA SER A 214 -7.66 -3.32 -19.02
C SER A 214 -7.80 -1.99 -19.72
N GLY A 215 -8.67 -1.97 -20.73
CA GLY A 215 -8.98 -0.77 -21.49
C GLY A 215 -9.77 0.25 -20.65
N ASN A 216 -9.64 1.52 -21.04
CA ASN A 216 -10.36 2.61 -20.39
C ASN A 216 -11.88 2.46 -20.45
N GLU A 217 -12.40 1.79 -21.49
CA GLU A 217 -13.84 1.52 -21.66
C GLU A 217 -14.37 0.52 -20.62
N GLU A 218 -13.60 -0.51 -20.29
CA GLU A 218 -13.92 -1.47 -19.22
C GLU A 218 -14.00 -0.75 -17.88
N MET A 219 -12.95 -0.01 -17.50
CA MET A 219 -12.89 0.76 -16.26
C MET A 219 -14.05 1.75 -16.14
N LEU A 220 -14.36 2.45 -17.24
CA LEU A 220 -15.47 3.40 -17.28
C LEU A 220 -16.82 2.70 -17.07
N ALA A 221 -17.02 1.53 -17.68
CA ALA A 221 -18.26 0.77 -17.51
C ALA A 221 -18.46 0.35 -16.04
N LEU A 222 -17.40 -0.15 -15.38
CA LEU A 222 -17.43 -0.50 -13.97
C LEU A 222 -17.74 0.73 -13.09
N GLY A 223 -17.08 1.86 -13.36
CA GLY A 223 -17.34 3.11 -12.67
C GLY A 223 -18.77 3.63 -12.86
N LEU A 224 -19.33 3.51 -14.05
CA LEU A 224 -20.73 3.87 -14.33
C LEU A 224 -21.73 2.94 -13.62
N GLY A 225 -21.36 1.68 -13.35
CA GLY A 225 -22.14 0.77 -12.51
C GLY A 225 -22.41 1.33 -11.12
N MET A 226 -21.48 2.12 -10.56
CA MET A 226 -21.62 2.76 -9.24
C MET A 226 -22.32 4.12 -9.31
N LYS A 227 -22.65 4.66 -10.49
CA LYS A 227 -23.23 6.00 -10.62
C LYS A 227 -24.56 6.13 -9.87
N GLY A 228 -24.64 7.14 -9.04
CA GLY A 228 -25.83 7.42 -8.22
C GLY A 228 -25.84 6.70 -6.88
N LEU A 229 -24.86 5.86 -6.59
CA LEU A 229 -24.62 5.32 -5.25
C LEU A 229 -23.83 6.36 -4.42
N ASN A 230 -24.14 6.45 -3.13
CA ASN A 230 -23.55 7.46 -2.27
C ASN A 230 -22.11 7.12 -1.89
N ASN A 231 -21.24 8.15 -1.89
CA ASN A 231 -19.87 8.12 -1.35
C ASN A 231 -18.95 7.04 -1.96
N SER A 232 -19.20 6.64 -3.21
CA SER A 232 -18.40 5.63 -3.87
C SER A 232 -17.06 6.18 -4.36
N VAL A 233 -16.01 5.36 -4.26
CA VAL A 233 -14.63 5.68 -4.61
C VAL A 233 -14.14 4.74 -5.70
N PHE A 234 -13.34 5.26 -6.62
CA PHE A 234 -12.50 4.46 -7.50
C PHE A 234 -11.03 4.65 -7.11
N GLU A 235 -10.36 3.55 -6.75
CA GLU A 235 -8.93 3.55 -6.46
C GLU A 235 -8.16 2.99 -7.65
N LEU A 236 -7.10 3.69 -8.07
CA LEU A 236 -6.26 3.28 -9.20
C LEU A 236 -4.78 3.33 -8.86
N VAL A 237 -4.11 2.22 -9.12
CA VAL A 237 -2.65 2.15 -9.24
C VAL A 237 -2.30 2.14 -10.72
N SER A 238 -1.37 2.99 -11.16
CA SER A 238 -0.88 2.96 -12.54
C SER A 238 0.54 3.51 -12.63
N ASP A 239 1.36 2.91 -13.48
CA ASP A 239 2.71 3.40 -13.80
C ASP A 239 2.67 4.69 -14.65
N HIS A 240 1.52 4.98 -15.27
CA HIS A 240 1.34 6.07 -16.24
C HIS A 240 0.69 7.34 -15.67
N LEU A 241 0.40 7.39 -14.35
CA LEU A 241 -0.27 8.55 -13.71
C LEU A 241 0.47 9.89 -13.87
N GLY A 242 1.73 9.87 -14.24
CA GLY A 242 2.51 11.06 -14.59
C GLY A 242 2.38 11.50 -16.06
N GLU A 243 1.74 10.71 -16.91
CA GLU A 243 1.58 10.97 -18.34
C GLU A 243 0.30 11.78 -18.60
N ASP A 244 0.36 12.70 -19.55
CA ASP A 244 -0.75 13.62 -19.82
C ASP A 244 -2.01 12.87 -20.31
N GLU A 245 -1.83 11.80 -21.12
CA GLU A 245 -2.94 11.00 -21.65
C GLU A 245 -3.71 10.27 -20.55
N GLU A 246 -3.01 9.58 -19.64
CA GLU A 246 -3.63 8.89 -18.52
C GLU A 246 -4.32 9.88 -17.58
N TRP A 247 -3.70 11.03 -17.35
CA TRP A 247 -4.27 12.06 -16.48
C TRP A 247 -5.54 12.67 -17.03
N GLU A 248 -5.60 12.96 -18.33
CA GLU A 248 -6.83 13.45 -18.97
C GLU A 248 -7.94 12.40 -18.93
N TRP A 249 -7.59 11.12 -19.12
CA TRP A 249 -8.53 10.03 -18.95
C TRP A 249 -9.09 9.95 -17.52
N VAL A 250 -8.25 10.07 -16.49
CA VAL A 250 -8.68 10.07 -15.08
C VAL A 250 -9.67 11.20 -14.80
N LYS A 251 -9.41 12.40 -15.33
CA LYS A 251 -10.35 13.54 -15.21
C LYS A 251 -11.68 13.29 -15.93
N ASP A 252 -11.61 12.73 -17.13
CA ASP A 252 -12.81 12.40 -17.91
C ASP A 252 -13.64 11.30 -17.23
N PHE A 253 -12.98 10.24 -16.74
CA PHE A 253 -13.61 9.20 -15.92
C PHE A 253 -14.33 9.80 -14.71
N GLN A 254 -13.65 10.64 -13.93
CA GLN A 254 -14.22 11.31 -12.76
C GLN A 254 -15.45 12.15 -13.14
N LYS A 255 -15.36 12.89 -14.23
CA LYS A 255 -16.47 13.74 -14.72
C LYS A 255 -17.68 12.92 -15.17
N GLN A 256 -17.48 11.80 -15.86
CA GLN A 256 -18.56 10.95 -16.35
C GLN A 256 -19.26 10.18 -15.24
N THR A 257 -18.49 9.67 -14.28
CA THR A 257 -19.00 8.85 -13.19
C THR A 257 -19.49 9.67 -11.99
N GLY A 258 -18.85 10.80 -11.71
CA GLY A 258 -19.07 11.61 -10.51
C GLY A 258 -18.44 11.02 -9.25
N LEU A 259 -17.64 9.95 -9.37
CA LEU A 259 -16.97 9.28 -8.25
C LEU A 259 -15.78 10.09 -7.74
N THR A 260 -15.44 9.94 -6.47
CA THR A 260 -14.11 10.32 -6.00
C THR A 260 -13.09 9.34 -6.56
N VAL A 261 -12.04 9.84 -7.21
CA VAL A 261 -10.91 9.00 -7.67
C VAL A 261 -9.76 9.15 -6.69
N THR A 262 -9.20 8.03 -6.24
CA THR A 262 -7.98 8.00 -5.43
C THR A 262 -6.86 7.32 -6.21
N LEU A 263 -5.66 7.83 -6.05
CA LEU A 263 -4.48 7.41 -6.82
C LEU A 263 -3.32 7.19 -5.87
N ILE A 264 -2.57 6.10 -6.04
CA ILE A 264 -1.32 5.94 -5.30
C ILE A 264 -0.31 6.96 -5.79
N ALA A 265 0.13 7.83 -4.89
CA ALA A 265 1.18 8.78 -5.13
C ALA A 265 2.43 8.34 -4.40
N THR A 266 3.40 7.76 -5.13
CA THR A 266 4.72 7.53 -4.56
C THR A 266 5.36 8.86 -4.21
N THR A 267 5.88 8.97 -3.00
CA THR A 267 6.58 10.16 -2.53
C THR A 267 7.93 10.27 -3.25
N ALA A 268 7.97 10.96 -4.38
CA ALA A 268 9.23 11.32 -5.02
C ALA A 268 10.00 12.36 -4.17
N PRO A 269 11.34 12.49 -4.37
CA PRO A 269 12.25 13.21 -3.48
C PRO A 269 11.94 14.67 -3.22
N ALA A 270 11.12 15.28 -4.05
CA ALA A 270 10.77 16.68 -3.91
C ALA A 270 9.27 16.83 -4.13
N TYR A 271 8.52 16.90 -3.05
CA TYR A 271 7.09 17.22 -3.06
C TYR A 271 6.75 18.40 -3.97
N LYS A 272 7.55 19.45 -3.92
CA LYS A 272 7.36 20.66 -4.72
C LYS A 272 7.49 20.42 -6.23
N ASN A 273 8.12 19.33 -6.64
CA ASN A 273 8.38 18.97 -8.04
C ASN A 273 7.67 17.67 -8.45
N ASN A 274 6.86 17.08 -7.59
CA ASN A 274 6.10 15.89 -7.96
C ASN A 274 4.96 16.29 -8.90
N LYS A 275 5.06 15.87 -10.15
CA LYS A 275 4.09 16.18 -11.20
C LYS A 275 2.68 15.77 -10.79
N MET A 276 2.51 14.60 -10.16
CA MET A 276 1.20 14.08 -9.77
C MET A 276 0.49 14.98 -8.74
N TYR A 277 1.20 15.46 -7.70
CA TYR A 277 0.59 16.36 -6.73
C TYR A 277 0.19 17.70 -7.35
N ASN A 278 1.01 18.22 -8.26
CA ASN A 278 0.68 19.46 -8.99
C ASN A 278 -0.54 19.27 -9.89
N LEU A 279 -0.62 18.14 -10.59
CA LEU A 279 -1.77 17.78 -11.42
C LEU A 279 -3.04 17.60 -10.59
N ALA A 280 -2.95 16.94 -9.43
CA ALA A 280 -4.09 16.76 -8.53
C ALA A 280 -4.58 18.10 -7.95
N GLU A 281 -3.68 19.01 -7.57
CA GLU A 281 -4.07 20.35 -7.11
C GLU A 281 -4.73 21.17 -8.22
N GLN A 282 -4.20 21.09 -9.45
CA GLN A 282 -4.82 21.73 -10.59
C GLN A 282 -6.22 21.16 -10.86
N ALA A 283 -6.37 19.83 -10.90
CA ALA A 283 -7.65 19.18 -11.09
C ALA A 283 -8.66 19.58 -9.99
N ARG A 284 -8.21 19.70 -8.74
CA ARG A 284 -9.05 20.18 -7.64
C ARG A 284 -9.53 21.62 -7.86
N LEU A 285 -8.67 22.50 -8.39
CA LEU A 285 -9.07 23.88 -8.74
C LEU A 285 -10.03 23.91 -9.92
N GLU A 286 -9.98 22.94 -10.81
CA GLU A 286 -10.93 22.73 -11.92
C GLU A 286 -12.24 22.09 -11.46
N GLY A 287 -12.36 21.68 -10.20
CA GLY A 287 -13.57 21.10 -9.60
C GLY A 287 -13.66 19.58 -9.66
N HIS A 288 -12.54 18.90 -9.95
CA HIS A 288 -12.47 17.44 -9.93
C HIS A 288 -12.19 16.90 -8.52
N GLU A 289 -12.83 15.79 -8.17
CA GLU A 289 -12.61 15.04 -6.93
C GLU A 289 -11.57 13.92 -7.13
N ILE A 290 -10.31 14.32 -7.34
CA ILE A 290 -9.16 13.43 -7.49
C ILE A 290 -8.24 13.62 -6.28
N ARG A 291 -7.93 12.52 -5.57
CA ARG A 291 -7.27 12.53 -4.27
C ARG A 291 -6.07 11.58 -4.25
N PRO A 292 -4.83 12.09 -4.35
CA PRO A 292 -3.65 11.25 -4.17
C PRO A 292 -3.56 10.67 -2.76
N GLN A 293 -3.25 9.39 -2.67
CA GLN A 293 -2.91 8.72 -1.42
C GLN A 293 -1.39 8.82 -1.22
N ALA A 294 -0.97 9.47 -0.16
CA ALA A 294 0.44 9.58 0.22
C ALA A 294 0.73 8.68 1.42
N ALA A 295 1.75 7.84 1.30
CA ALA A 295 2.20 7.03 2.42
C ALA A 295 2.70 7.93 3.55
N GLY A 296 2.28 7.65 4.78
CA GLY A 296 2.75 8.36 6.00
C GLY A 296 4.17 7.96 6.42
N ARG A 297 4.81 7.07 5.68
CA ARG A 297 6.20 6.61 5.85
C ARG A 297 6.83 6.36 4.48
N PRO A 298 8.16 6.26 4.37
CA PRO A 298 8.79 5.82 3.13
C PRO A 298 8.29 4.44 2.73
N THR A 299 7.92 4.30 1.48
CA THR A 299 7.68 2.98 0.90
C THR A 299 9.03 2.29 0.74
N GLY A 300 9.16 1.08 1.26
CA GLY A 300 10.43 0.36 1.23
C GLY A 300 10.26 -1.12 0.92
N VAL A 301 11.32 -1.71 0.41
CA VAL A 301 11.43 -3.14 0.10
C VAL A 301 12.51 -3.75 0.99
N LEU A 302 12.29 -4.97 1.42
CA LEU A 302 13.30 -5.77 2.08
C LEU A 302 13.99 -6.68 1.07
N HIS A 303 15.31 -6.72 1.14
CA HIS A 303 16.17 -7.54 0.28
C HIS A 303 16.91 -8.59 1.11
N GLY A 304 17.28 -9.70 0.49
CA GLY A 304 18.13 -10.73 1.10
C GLY A 304 18.25 -11.96 0.22
N LEU A 305 19.18 -12.85 0.52
CA LEU A 305 19.35 -14.09 -0.25
C LEU A 305 18.14 -15.03 -0.16
N GLN A 306 17.31 -14.88 0.87
CA GLN A 306 16.09 -15.65 1.08
C GLN A 306 14.82 -14.89 0.64
N SER A 307 14.98 -13.67 0.12
CA SER A 307 13.88 -12.86 -0.41
C SER A 307 13.69 -13.11 -1.90
N SER A 308 12.52 -12.75 -2.43
CA SER A 308 12.21 -12.80 -3.86
C SER A 308 13.09 -11.86 -4.69
N PHE A 309 13.69 -10.84 -4.07
CA PHE A 309 14.55 -9.86 -4.73
C PHE A 309 15.84 -9.58 -3.95
N HIS A 310 16.94 -9.48 -4.67
CA HIS A 310 18.23 -8.93 -4.24
C HIS A 310 19.05 -8.47 -5.46
N ALA A 311 20.17 -7.80 -5.24
CA ALA A 311 20.99 -7.16 -6.29
C ALA A 311 21.34 -8.05 -7.49
N PHE A 312 21.46 -9.36 -7.30
CA PHE A 312 22.01 -10.28 -8.30
C PHE A 312 21.00 -11.24 -8.93
N VAL A 313 19.71 -11.16 -8.62
CA VAL A 313 18.69 -12.09 -9.17
C VAL A 313 18.61 -12.07 -10.70
N GLY A 314 19.00 -10.96 -11.33
CA GLY A 314 19.02 -10.80 -12.78
C GLY A 314 20.28 -11.24 -13.48
N HIS A 315 21.32 -11.64 -12.75
CA HIS A 315 22.63 -11.99 -13.34
C HIS A 315 22.65 -13.40 -13.90
N PRO A 316 23.32 -13.65 -15.04
CA PRO A 316 23.38 -14.98 -15.64
C PRO A 316 23.87 -16.06 -14.68
N THR A 317 24.97 -15.83 -13.97
CA THR A 317 25.50 -16.78 -12.99
C THR A 317 24.47 -17.13 -11.92
N TRP A 318 23.68 -16.14 -11.44
CA TRP A 318 22.61 -16.41 -10.49
C TRP A 318 21.57 -17.35 -11.09
N LYS A 319 21.04 -17.01 -12.26
CA LYS A 319 19.97 -17.78 -12.91
C LYS A 319 20.36 -19.20 -13.27
N ASP A 320 21.58 -19.35 -13.80
CA ASP A 320 22.02 -20.62 -14.37
C ASP A 320 22.66 -21.58 -13.34
N GLU A 321 23.28 -21.04 -12.28
CA GLU A 321 24.10 -21.85 -11.38
C GLU A 321 23.64 -21.79 -9.91
N LEU A 322 23.01 -20.70 -9.46
CA LEU A 322 22.83 -20.43 -8.03
C LEU A 322 21.37 -20.53 -7.57
N ALA A 323 20.42 -20.09 -8.38
CA ALA A 323 19.01 -19.98 -7.98
C ALA A 323 18.35 -21.30 -7.53
N SER A 324 18.87 -22.46 -7.97
CA SER A 324 18.34 -23.78 -7.62
C SER A 324 19.01 -24.42 -6.39
N LEU A 325 20.05 -23.79 -5.83
CA LEU A 325 20.79 -24.32 -4.68
C LEU A 325 19.97 -24.13 -3.39
N ASN A 326 20.13 -25.06 -2.44
CA ASN A 326 19.65 -24.80 -1.09
C ASN A 326 20.51 -23.70 -0.44
N HIS A 327 20.01 -23.12 0.66
CA HIS A 327 20.62 -21.94 1.29
C HIS A 327 22.09 -22.13 1.66
N ASP A 328 22.43 -23.27 2.27
CA ASP A 328 23.79 -23.53 2.74
C ASP A 328 24.78 -23.72 1.56
N GLU A 329 24.36 -24.44 0.52
CA GLU A 329 25.10 -24.58 -0.73
C GLU A 329 25.27 -23.25 -1.45
N LEU A 330 24.21 -22.45 -1.50
CA LEU A 330 24.20 -21.11 -2.08
C LEU A 330 25.23 -20.20 -1.40
N VAL A 331 25.17 -20.08 -0.09
CA VAL A 331 26.11 -19.25 0.68
C VAL A 331 27.55 -19.75 0.53
N ALA A 332 27.76 -21.05 0.57
CA ALA A 332 29.09 -21.64 0.34
C ALA A 332 29.62 -21.30 -1.06
N ARG A 333 28.77 -21.38 -2.09
CA ARG A 333 29.11 -21.06 -3.48
C ARG A 333 29.37 -19.56 -3.68
N LEU A 334 28.58 -18.70 -3.06
CA LEU A 334 28.78 -17.24 -3.11
C LEU A 334 30.07 -16.79 -2.39
N ARG A 335 30.58 -17.55 -1.42
CA ARG A 335 31.87 -17.27 -0.74
C ARG A 335 33.09 -17.65 -1.56
N ASP A 336 32.93 -18.39 -2.65
CA ASP A 336 34.01 -18.67 -3.55
C ASP A 336 34.45 -17.42 -4.32
N PRO A 337 35.75 -17.01 -4.25
CA PRO A 337 36.25 -15.82 -4.91
C PRO A 337 36.05 -15.79 -6.43
N GLU A 338 36.09 -16.98 -7.08
CA GLU A 338 35.85 -17.03 -8.53
C GLU A 338 34.38 -16.77 -8.87
N THR A 339 33.45 -17.24 -8.03
CA THR A 339 32.04 -16.94 -8.17
C THR A 339 31.77 -15.45 -7.96
N LYS A 340 32.35 -14.83 -6.91
CA LYS A 340 32.27 -13.38 -6.69
C LYS A 340 32.75 -12.61 -7.90
N LYS A 341 33.94 -12.92 -8.39
CA LYS A 341 34.55 -12.27 -9.53
C LYS A 341 33.70 -12.39 -10.81
N LYS A 342 33.13 -13.59 -11.01
CA LYS A 342 32.28 -13.86 -12.17
C LYS A 342 31.02 -13.03 -12.14
N ILE A 343 30.26 -13.06 -11.04
CA ILE A 343 28.95 -12.37 -10.94
C ILE A 343 29.10 -10.86 -10.95
N LEU A 344 30.15 -10.30 -10.34
CA LEU A 344 30.44 -8.86 -10.36
C LEU A 344 30.89 -8.34 -11.74
N ALA A 345 31.31 -9.22 -12.64
CA ALA A 345 31.66 -8.86 -14.01
C ALA A 345 30.46 -8.95 -14.98
N GLU A 346 29.31 -9.41 -14.52
CA GLU A 346 28.10 -9.57 -15.31
C GLU A 346 27.19 -8.35 -15.21
N GLU A 347 26.35 -8.14 -16.22
CA GLU A 347 25.25 -7.19 -16.19
C GLU A 347 23.93 -7.93 -15.97
N THR A 348 22.99 -7.28 -15.32
CA THR A 348 21.63 -7.82 -15.15
C THR A 348 20.94 -8.03 -16.49
N THR A 349 20.26 -9.15 -16.64
CA THR A 349 19.45 -9.45 -17.83
C THR A 349 17.99 -8.98 -17.70
N ILE A 350 17.62 -8.44 -16.53
CA ILE A 350 16.27 -7.91 -16.29
C ILE A 350 16.16 -6.57 -17.02
N LYS A 351 15.23 -6.52 -17.98
CA LYS A 351 14.90 -5.30 -18.73
C LYS A 351 13.78 -4.55 -18.00
N ASN A 352 14.12 -3.81 -16.97
CA ASN A 352 13.21 -2.93 -16.26
C ASN A 352 13.87 -1.56 -16.11
N GLU A 353 13.15 -0.49 -16.40
CA GLU A 353 13.68 0.88 -16.32
C GLU A 353 14.18 1.25 -14.92
N LEU A 354 13.52 0.74 -13.87
CA LEU A 354 13.96 0.94 -12.48
C LEU A 354 15.30 0.28 -12.16
N LEU A 355 15.69 -0.75 -12.91
CA LEU A 355 16.94 -1.51 -12.72
C LEU A 355 18.04 -1.13 -13.73
N GLN A 356 17.83 -0.11 -14.56
CA GLN A 356 18.83 0.33 -15.54
C GLN A 356 20.10 0.87 -14.87
N ASP A 357 19.98 1.48 -13.69
CA ASP A 357 21.12 1.94 -12.89
C ASP A 357 21.15 1.19 -11.54
N LEU A 358 21.39 -0.11 -11.63
CA LEU A 358 21.45 -1.00 -10.47
C LEU A 358 22.46 -0.54 -9.40
N PRO A 359 23.68 -0.05 -9.72
CA PRO A 359 24.60 0.48 -8.72
C PRO A 359 24.03 1.67 -7.93
N SER A 360 23.37 2.62 -8.61
CA SER A 360 22.73 3.75 -7.95
C SER A 360 21.57 3.30 -7.05
N LEU A 361 20.78 2.36 -7.52
CA LEU A 361 19.67 1.79 -6.76
C LEU A 361 20.17 1.05 -5.52
N MET A 362 21.18 0.19 -5.66
CA MET A 362 21.77 -0.57 -4.54
C MET A 362 22.54 0.33 -3.57
N GLY A 363 23.06 1.45 -4.04
CA GLY A 363 23.69 2.45 -3.18
C GLY A 363 22.76 3.02 -2.09
N GLN A 364 21.45 2.99 -2.30
CA GLN A 364 20.42 3.46 -1.36
C GLN A 364 19.89 2.36 -0.43
N VAL A 365 20.49 1.17 -0.45
CA VAL A 365 20.13 0.05 0.42
C VAL A 365 20.87 0.19 1.75
N PHE A 366 20.23 -0.25 2.84
CA PHE A 366 20.76 -0.22 4.20
C PHE A 366 20.73 -1.60 4.85
N PRO A 367 21.78 -2.06 5.51
CA PRO A 367 21.70 -3.21 6.38
C PRO A 367 20.67 -2.98 7.48
N LEU A 368 19.71 -3.91 7.64
CA LEU A 368 18.63 -3.75 8.63
C LEU A 368 19.10 -4.05 10.06
N GLY A 369 20.05 -5.02 10.22
CA GLY A 369 20.60 -5.42 11.49
C GLY A 369 19.58 -6.08 12.44
N GLU A 370 20.03 -6.46 13.64
CA GLU A 370 19.17 -7.06 14.67
C GLU A 370 18.14 -6.06 15.25
N LYS A 371 18.46 -4.79 15.23
CA LYS A 371 17.56 -3.71 15.65
C LYS A 371 17.28 -2.81 14.45
N PRO A 372 16.16 -3.01 13.77
CA PRO A 372 15.82 -2.24 12.58
C PRO A 372 15.86 -0.74 12.85
N ASN A 373 16.60 -0.01 12.01
CA ASN A 373 16.57 1.44 11.95
C ASN A 373 15.94 1.86 10.63
N TYR A 374 14.76 2.44 10.69
CA TYR A 374 14.05 2.94 9.51
C TYR A 374 14.38 4.41 9.19
N GLU A 375 15.25 5.03 9.98
CA GLU A 375 15.81 6.39 9.77
C GLU A 375 17.35 6.34 9.67
N PRO A 376 17.95 5.48 8.81
CA PRO A 376 19.41 5.37 8.72
C PRO A 376 20.01 6.59 8.04
N GLU A 377 21.21 6.98 8.46
CA GLU A 377 21.96 8.07 7.82
C GLU A 377 22.65 7.59 6.52
N PHE A 378 23.04 8.53 5.65
CA PHE A 378 23.78 8.20 4.41
C PHE A 378 25.00 7.29 4.67
N LYS A 379 25.75 7.54 5.74
CA LYS A 379 26.93 6.72 6.07
C LYS A 379 26.63 5.24 6.30
N ASP A 380 25.38 4.92 6.67
CA ASP A 380 24.91 3.56 6.96
C ASP A 380 24.43 2.86 5.66
N SER A 381 24.31 3.59 4.55
CA SER A 381 23.94 3.03 3.25
C SER A 381 25.09 2.25 2.61
N VAL A 382 24.76 1.35 1.70
CA VAL A 382 25.77 0.64 0.89
C VAL A 382 26.71 1.63 0.18
N ALA A 383 26.19 2.75 -0.35
CA ALA A 383 27.04 3.79 -0.95
C ALA A 383 27.94 4.48 0.08
N GLY A 384 27.44 4.76 1.28
CA GLY A 384 28.24 5.34 2.38
C GLY A 384 29.36 4.42 2.81
N ILE A 385 29.07 3.12 2.98
CA ILE A 385 30.04 2.08 3.33
C ILE A 385 31.08 1.93 2.20
N ALA A 386 30.62 1.90 0.93
CA ALA A 386 31.51 1.81 -0.22
C ALA A 386 32.50 2.98 -0.30
N LEU A 387 32.02 4.20 -0.02
CA LEU A 387 32.86 5.39 0.03
C LEU A 387 33.90 5.32 1.16
N GLU A 388 33.51 4.88 2.36
CA GLU A 388 34.41 4.74 3.50
C GLU A 388 35.48 3.67 3.26
N CYS A 389 35.09 2.55 2.67
CA CYS A 389 36.00 1.43 2.37
C CYS A 389 36.81 1.63 1.06
N ASN A 390 36.49 2.64 0.24
CA ASN A 390 37.01 2.85 -1.11
C ASN A 390 36.84 1.61 -2.01
N LEU A 391 35.63 1.03 -1.99
CA LEU A 391 35.21 -0.13 -2.78
C LEU A 391 34.07 0.25 -3.74
N ASP A 392 33.80 -0.63 -4.70
CA ASP A 392 32.64 -0.52 -5.56
C ASP A 392 31.33 -0.83 -4.80
N VAL A 393 30.23 -0.13 -5.13
CA VAL A 393 28.90 -0.30 -4.50
C VAL A 393 28.41 -1.74 -4.63
N MET A 394 28.55 -2.36 -5.81
CA MET A 394 28.08 -3.72 -6.04
C MET A 394 28.98 -4.75 -5.34
N GLU A 395 30.25 -4.46 -5.17
CA GLU A 395 31.16 -5.28 -4.38
C GLU A 395 30.78 -5.27 -2.90
N VAL A 396 30.52 -4.10 -2.33
CA VAL A 396 30.05 -3.96 -0.94
C VAL A 396 28.70 -4.66 -0.74
N MET A 397 27.75 -4.46 -1.68
CA MET A 397 26.46 -5.15 -1.60
C MET A 397 26.60 -6.66 -1.63
N TYR A 398 27.51 -7.18 -2.46
CA TYR A 398 27.81 -8.61 -2.50
C TYR A 398 28.34 -9.13 -1.17
N ASP A 399 29.35 -8.46 -0.62
CA ASP A 399 29.98 -8.89 0.62
C ASP A 399 29.02 -8.86 1.80
N LEU A 400 28.14 -7.87 1.86
CA LEU A 400 27.10 -7.75 2.87
C LEU A 400 26.08 -8.90 2.75
N LEU A 401 25.64 -9.25 1.53
CA LEU A 401 24.70 -10.36 1.29
C LEU A 401 25.22 -11.72 1.75
N VAL A 402 26.54 -11.95 1.67
CA VAL A 402 27.16 -13.23 2.07
C VAL A 402 27.75 -13.21 3.48
N GLN A 403 27.60 -12.10 4.19
CA GLN A 403 28.08 -11.95 5.56
C GLN A 403 27.30 -12.87 6.52
N GLY A 404 27.93 -13.22 7.64
CA GLY A 404 27.29 -14.08 8.64
C GLY A 404 26.83 -15.40 8.04
N GLU A 405 25.57 -15.76 8.19
CA GLU A 405 24.96 -16.95 7.60
C GLU A 405 24.22 -16.67 6.26
N GLY A 406 24.39 -15.47 5.67
CA GLY A 406 23.66 -15.07 4.48
C GLY A 406 22.16 -14.87 4.70
N LYS A 407 21.75 -14.61 5.94
CA LYS A 407 20.36 -14.39 6.35
C LYS A 407 20.05 -12.93 6.64
N GLU A 408 21.01 -12.05 6.39
CA GLU A 408 20.85 -10.62 6.62
C GLU A 408 19.76 -10.04 5.70
N LEU A 409 18.94 -9.18 6.28
CA LEU A 409 17.96 -8.39 5.56
C LEU A 409 18.46 -6.96 5.35
N PHE A 410 18.09 -6.41 4.23
CA PHE A 410 18.44 -5.05 3.82
C PHE A 410 17.17 -4.27 3.55
N TYR A 411 17.14 -3.03 3.99
CA TYR A 411 16.04 -2.10 3.75
C TYR A 411 16.40 -1.15 2.60
N GLN A 412 15.52 -1.05 1.63
CA GLN A 412 15.61 -0.09 0.53
C GLN A 412 14.40 0.81 0.51
N PRO A 413 14.52 2.11 0.83
CA PRO A 413 13.44 3.07 0.61
C PRO A 413 13.29 3.35 -0.88
N LEU A 414 12.13 3.02 -1.46
CA LEU A 414 11.81 3.31 -2.86
C LEU A 414 11.29 4.73 -3.07
N GLY A 415 10.79 5.36 -2.02
CA GLY A 415 10.28 6.72 -2.07
C GLY A 415 10.23 7.38 -0.71
N GLY A 416 10.29 8.72 -0.68
CA GLY A 416 10.10 9.50 0.54
C GLY A 416 11.32 9.62 1.45
N TYR A 417 12.49 9.05 1.10
CA TYR A 417 13.69 9.07 1.95
C TYR A 417 14.98 9.49 1.23
N HIS A 418 14.91 10.10 0.08
CA HIS A 418 16.10 10.48 -0.72
C HIS A 418 17.00 11.53 -0.07
N THR A 419 16.49 12.27 0.90
CA THR A 419 17.24 13.29 1.67
C THR A 419 17.71 12.76 3.01
N TYR A 420 17.48 11.49 3.33
CA TYR A 420 17.75 10.90 4.63
C TYR A 420 17.05 11.64 5.77
N ASP A 421 15.87 12.20 5.49
CA ASP A 421 15.09 12.99 6.43
C ASP A 421 13.58 12.71 6.25
N PHE A 422 12.94 12.19 7.28
CA PHE A 422 11.49 11.99 7.31
C PHE A 422 10.67 13.27 7.41
N CYS A 423 11.27 14.36 7.85
CA CYS A 423 10.54 15.63 8.05
C CYS A 423 9.83 16.11 6.79
N LEU A 424 10.34 15.75 5.61
CA LEU A 424 9.69 16.08 4.35
C LEU A 424 8.34 15.35 4.15
N LEU A 425 8.14 14.16 4.74
CA LEU A 425 6.86 13.44 4.72
C LEU A 425 5.83 14.12 5.63
N TYR A 426 6.27 14.58 6.82
CA TYR A 426 5.40 15.21 7.81
C TYR A 426 5.11 16.68 7.49
N THR A 427 5.95 17.35 6.73
CA THR A 427 5.82 18.76 6.36
C THR A 427 5.22 18.98 4.99
N SER A 428 4.82 17.92 4.32
CA SER A 428 4.15 18.01 3.03
C SER A 428 2.83 18.74 3.13
N PRO A 429 2.64 19.81 2.39
CA PRO A 429 1.37 20.47 2.39
C PRO A 429 0.32 19.58 1.72
N SER A 430 -0.56 18.99 2.52
CA SER A 430 -1.85 18.55 2.00
C SER A 430 -2.54 19.78 1.38
N PRO A 431 -3.28 19.65 0.28
CA PRO A 431 -4.12 20.75 -0.24
C PRO A 431 -5.04 21.36 0.83
N ARG A 432 -5.34 20.62 1.89
CA ARG A 432 -6.07 21.09 3.07
C ARG A 432 -5.21 21.85 4.07
N ASP A 433 -3.86 21.70 4.02
CA ASP A 433 -2.93 22.16 5.07
C ASP A 433 -2.23 23.47 4.78
N LYS A 434 -2.76 24.33 3.91
CA LYS A 434 -2.23 25.71 3.77
C LYS A 434 -2.12 26.46 5.10
N ARG A 435 -2.70 25.96 6.19
CA ARG A 435 -2.61 26.51 7.54
C ARG A 435 -1.62 25.80 8.47
N GLN A 436 -1.28 24.54 8.24
CA GLN A 436 -0.33 23.79 9.07
C GLN A 436 1.14 24.12 8.76
N SER A 437 1.45 24.69 7.60
CA SER A 437 2.81 25.14 7.24
C SER A 437 3.32 26.31 8.11
N ARG A 438 2.61 26.68 9.17
CA ARG A 438 3.00 27.69 10.16
C ARG A 438 3.30 27.13 11.56
N MET A 439 3.58 25.84 11.69
CA MET A 439 4.17 25.37 12.94
C MET A 439 5.59 25.93 13.07
N PRO A 440 5.96 26.58 14.18
CA PRO A 440 7.34 26.99 14.43
C PRO A 440 8.24 25.75 14.48
N SER A 441 9.37 25.81 13.82
CA SER A 441 10.44 24.81 13.87
C SER A 441 11.14 24.80 15.24
N SER A 442 10.38 24.65 16.32
CA SER A 442 10.95 24.50 17.66
C SER A 442 9.87 23.98 18.62
N ALA A 443 9.77 22.70 18.73
CA ALA A 443 9.37 22.01 19.96
C ALA A 443 9.91 20.59 19.90
#